data_934ebfc2d217aa5f5c373f107ec9536d
#
_entry.id   934ebfc2d217aa5f5c373f107ec9536d
#
_cell.length_a   1.000
_cell.length_b   1.000
_cell.length_c   1.000
_cell.angle_alpha   90.00
_cell.angle_beta   90.00
_cell.angle_gamma   90.00
#
_symmetry.space_group_name_H-M   'P 1'
#
loop_
_entity.id
_entity.type
_entity.pdbx_description
1 polymer ?
#
loop_
_entity_poly.entity_id
_entity_poly.type
_entity_poly.pdbx_seq_one_letter_code
_entity_poly.pdbx_strand_id
1 'polypeptide(L)'
;MTESITPLVIGNLVAGYLLLGHLFSYDNREDGWEKILDYTRNLQVDYTALKKACWERPLTSKEYIQSATQILSAVGTYLCMERMVSLHQDKLPVSLDSYLQENFTENLTSSKVASHFHIGRTRLYEICNQNYGRGLAKQIQFMRLKKAKELLSENPEMPISEVAYQCGYPDYNYFITLFRKETGVSPRKYQQKNLSHPCNTK
;
A
#
# COMPACT_ATOMS: atom_id res chain seq x y z
N MET A 1 -1.22 -21.37 -28.25
CA MET A 1 -2.48 -20.69 -27.90
C MET A 1 -2.21 -19.20 -27.88
N THR A 2 -3.17 -18.40 -28.30
CA THR A 2 -3.03 -16.94 -28.39
C THR A 2 -3.79 -16.29 -27.25
N GLU A 3 -3.18 -15.28 -26.65
CA GLU A 3 -3.76 -14.47 -25.59
C GLU A 3 -3.62 -12.99 -25.96
N SER A 4 -4.61 -12.20 -25.64
CA SER A 4 -4.56 -10.75 -25.76
C SER A 4 -4.76 -10.13 -24.39
N ILE A 5 -3.90 -9.18 -24.03
CA ILE A 5 -3.90 -8.48 -22.75
C ILE A 5 -4.18 -7.01 -23.01
N THR A 6 -5.26 -6.50 -22.41
CA THR A 6 -5.65 -5.09 -22.52
C THR A 6 -5.50 -4.45 -21.16
N PRO A 7 -4.62 -3.43 -20.99
CA PRO A 7 -4.46 -2.75 -19.71
C PRO A 7 -5.67 -1.85 -19.41
N LEU A 8 -6.07 -1.83 -18.14
CA LEU A 8 -7.03 -0.87 -17.58
C LEU A 8 -6.22 0.30 -17.01
N VAL A 9 -6.32 1.47 -17.63
CA VAL A 9 -5.51 2.65 -17.25
C VAL A 9 -6.38 3.73 -16.63
N ILE A 10 -5.97 4.21 -15.44
CA ILE A 10 -6.59 5.35 -14.75
C ILE A 10 -5.52 6.44 -14.60
N GLY A 11 -5.66 7.54 -15.34
CA GLY A 11 -4.61 8.54 -15.45
C GLY A 11 -3.35 7.94 -16.08
N ASN A 12 -2.23 7.95 -15.36
CA ASN A 12 -0.95 7.37 -15.80
C ASN A 12 -0.63 6.01 -15.14
N LEU A 13 -1.58 5.41 -14.43
CA LEU A 13 -1.38 4.18 -13.67
C LEU A 13 -2.20 3.04 -14.26
N VAL A 14 -1.60 1.85 -14.32
CA VAL A 14 -2.29 0.62 -14.71
C VAL A 14 -2.99 0.04 -13.48
N ALA A 15 -4.33 0.04 -13.51
CA ALA A 15 -5.18 -0.48 -12.43
C ALA A 15 -5.35 -2.01 -12.50
N GLY A 16 -5.18 -2.59 -13.68
CA GLY A 16 -5.35 -4.02 -13.92
C GLY A 16 -5.28 -4.36 -15.39
N TYR A 17 -5.69 -5.57 -15.72
CA TYR A 17 -5.67 -6.07 -17.09
C TYR A 17 -6.94 -6.86 -17.39
N LEU A 18 -7.48 -6.69 -18.60
CA LEU A 18 -8.48 -7.60 -19.19
C LEU A 18 -7.74 -8.63 -20.05
N LEU A 19 -8.06 -9.89 -19.85
CA LEU A 19 -7.45 -11.00 -20.55
C LEU A 19 -8.47 -11.65 -21.51
N LEU A 20 -8.11 -11.75 -22.77
CA LEU A 20 -8.78 -12.62 -23.75
C LEU A 20 -7.82 -13.76 -24.07
N GLY A 21 -8.09 -14.95 -23.57
CA GLY A 21 -7.11 -16.03 -23.64
C GLY A 21 -7.69 -17.37 -24.04
N HIS A 22 -6.79 -18.34 -24.12
CA HIS A 22 -7.08 -19.72 -24.48
C HIS A 22 -7.66 -19.90 -25.89
N LEU A 23 -7.34 -18.98 -26.80
CA LEU A 23 -7.81 -19.04 -28.19
C LEU A 23 -6.85 -19.87 -29.06
N PHE A 24 -7.44 -20.70 -29.90
CA PHE A 24 -6.68 -21.45 -30.91
C PHE A 24 -6.70 -20.64 -32.21
N SER A 25 -5.69 -19.74 -32.35
CA SER A 25 -5.59 -18.82 -33.47
C SER A 25 -4.39 -19.16 -34.35
N TYR A 26 -4.67 -19.96 -35.36
CA TYR A 26 -3.72 -20.35 -36.40
C TYR A 26 -4.44 -20.36 -37.75
N ASP A 27 -3.70 -20.34 -38.83
CA ASP A 27 -4.27 -20.31 -40.17
C ASP A 27 -5.03 -21.65 -40.47
N ASN A 28 -4.53 -22.75 -39.95
CA ASN A 28 -5.23 -24.03 -39.92
C ASN A 28 -4.88 -24.83 -38.64
N ARG A 29 -5.55 -25.97 -38.42
CA ARG A 29 -5.37 -26.76 -37.18
C ARG A 29 -4.04 -27.49 -37.14
N GLU A 30 -3.57 -27.90 -38.29
CA GLU A 30 -2.34 -28.67 -38.48
C GLU A 30 -1.14 -27.80 -38.10
N ASP A 31 -1.02 -26.61 -38.65
CA ASP A 31 0.04 -25.64 -38.32
C ASP A 31 0.06 -25.29 -36.82
N GLY A 32 -1.16 -25.11 -36.26
CA GLY A 32 -1.32 -24.84 -34.83
C GLY A 32 -0.84 -26.00 -33.97
N TRP A 33 -1.11 -27.23 -34.39
CA TRP A 33 -0.68 -28.43 -33.71
C TRP A 33 0.86 -28.62 -33.76
N GLU A 34 1.48 -28.41 -34.93
CA GLU A 34 2.94 -28.47 -35.06
C GLU A 34 3.64 -27.51 -34.09
N LYS A 35 3.16 -26.27 -33.99
CA LYS A 35 3.70 -25.30 -33.03
C LYS A 35 3.52 -25.75 -31.60
N ILE A 36 2.38 -26.33 -31.24
CA ILE A 36 2.15 -26.87 -29.89
C ILE A 36 3.11 -28.01 -29.59
N LEU A 37 3.31 -28.90 -30.52
CA LEU A 37 4.29 -29.99 -30.39
C LEU A 37 5.70 -29.45 -30.13
N ASP A 38 6.10 -28.39 -30.84
CA ASP A 38 7.42 -27.78 -30.66
C ASP A 38 7.54 -27.15 -29.24
N TYR A 39 6.55 -26.43 -28.77
CA TYR A 39 6.54 -25.84 -27.41
C TYR A 39 6.49 -26.88 -26.30
N THR A 40 5.88 -28.03 -26.52
CA THR A 40 5.71 -29.07 -25.49
C THR A 40 6.74 -30.18 -25.58
N ARG A 41 7.72 -30.09 -26.51
CA ARG A 41 8.73 -31.13 -26.81
C ARG A 41 9.48 -31.62 -25.57
N ASN A 42 9.75 -30.74 -24.61
CA ASN A 42 10.51 -31.04 -23.38
C ASN A 42 9.59 -31.26 -22.16
N LEU A 43 8.27 -31.38 -22.36
CA LEU A 43 7.30 -31.56 -21.28
C LEU A 43 6.77 -32.99 -21.30
N GLN A 44 6.50 -33.54 -20.12
CA GLN A 44 5.80 -34.82 -20.00
C GLN A 44 4.28 -34.57 -20.19
N VAL A 45 3.79 -34.76 -21.42
CA VAL A 45 2.40 -34.45 -21.79
C VAL A 45 1.77 -35.68 -22.48
N ASP A 46 0.53 -35.97 -22.15
CA ASP A 46 -0.30 -36.88 -22.94
C ASP A 46 -0.70 -36.20 -24.25
N TYR A 47 0.03 -36.44 -25.31
CA TYR A 47 -0.23 -35.85 -26.62
C TYR A 47 -1.56 -36.26 -27.24
N THR A 48 -2.12 -37.40 -26.86
CA THR A 48 -3.44 -37.86 -27.36
C THR A 48 -4.54 -36.99 -26.76
N ALA A 49 -4.53 -36.82 -25.44
CA ALA A 49 -5.46 -35.95 -24.75
C ALA A 49 -5.29 -34.47 -25.16
N LEU A 50 -4.06 -34.00 -25.31
CA LEU A 50 -3.77 -32.64 -25.75
C LEU A 50 -4.26 -32.38 -27.16
N LYS A 51 -4.06 -33.30 -28.11
CA LYS A 51 -4.56 -33.17 -29.48
C LYS A 51 -6.09 -33.10 -29.50
N LYS A 52 -6.74 -33.99 -28.76
CA LYS A 52 -8.22 -33.97 -28.63
C LYS A 52 -8.70 -32.62 -28.12
N ALA A 53 -8.14 -32.11 -27.05
CA ALA A 53 -8.48 -30.81 -26.49
C ALA A 53 -8.27 -29.63 -27.46
N CYS A 54 -7.23 -29.68 -28.29
CA CYS A 54 -7.00 -28.68 -29.34
C CYS A 54 -8.04 -28.75 -30.47
N TRP A 55 -8.47 -29.97 -30.84
CA TRP A 55 -9.46 -30.17 -31.91
C TRP A 55 -10.90 -29.80 -31.47
N GLU A 56 -11.20 -29.92 -30.20
CA GLU A 56 -12.49 -29.52 -29.62
C GLU A 56 -12.64 -27.99 -29.54
N ARG A 57 -11.54 -27.23 -29.60
CA ARG A 57 -11.60 -25.75 -29.56
C ARG A 57 -11.94 -25.16 -30.94
N PRO A 58 -12.72 -24.08 -30.98
CA PRO A 58 -12.99 -23.38 -32.23
C PRO A 58 -11.69 -22.71 -32.74
N LEU A 59 -11.49 -22.82 -34.05
CA LEU A 59 -10.45 -22.06 -34.73
C LEU A 59 -10.86 -20.60 -34.81
N THR A 60 -10.01 -19.70 -34.35
CA THR A 60 -10.31 -18.27 -34.22
C THR A 60 -9.43 -17.46 -35.14
N SER A 61 -10.00 -16.62 -36.01
CA SER A 61 -9.22 -15.79 -36.93
C SER A 61 -8.50 -14.65 -36.20
N LYS A 62 -7.43 -14.13 -36.80
CA LYS A 62 -6.70 -12.97 -36.28
C LYS A 62 -7.57 -11.72 -36.22
N GLU A 63 -8.44 -11.52 -37.23
CA GLU A 63 -9.38 -10.42 -37.30
C GLU A 63 -10.39 -10.45 -36.17
N TYR A 64 -10.88 -11.65 -35.82
CA TYR A 64 -11.77 -11.81 -34.66
C TYR A 64 -11.08 -11.41 -33.37
N ILE A 65 -9.82 -11.84 -33.16
CA ILE A 65 -9.05 -11.49 -31.95
C ILE A 65 -8.82 -9.98 -31.90
N GLN A 66 -8.48 -9.34 -33.02
CA GLN A 66 -8.30 -7.88 -33.07
C GLN A 66 -9.59 -7.14 -32.72
N SER A 67 -10.71 -7.54 -33.30
CA SER A 67 -12.02 -6.93 -33.03
C SER A 67 -12.43 -7.13 -31.57
N ALA A 68 -12.25 -8.33 -31.01
CA ALA A 68 -12.53 -8.62 -29.62
C ALA A 68 -11.62 -7.80 -28.67
N THR A 69 -10.35 -7.62 -29.02
CA THR A 69 -9.41 -6.79 -28.25
C THR A 69 -9.82 -5.32 -28.25
N GLN A 70 -10.29 -4.80 -29.39
CA GLN A 70 -10.82 -3.42 -29.47
C GLN A 70 -12.07 -3.23 -28.61
N ILE A 71 -12.99 -4.20 -28.63
CA ILE A 71 -14.18 -4.17 -27.76
C ILE A 71 -13.76 -4.19 -26.28
N LEU A 72 -12.83 -5.07 -25.90
CA LEU A 72 -12.32 -5.12 -24.52
C LEU A 72 -11.64 -3.80 -24.11
N SER A 73 -10.91 -3.17 -25.00
CA SER A 73 -10.30 -1.86 -24.75
C SER A 73 -11.38 -0.77 -24.53
N ALA A 74 -12.41 -0.74 -25.33
CA ALA A 74 -13.53 0.19 -25.15
C ALA A 74 -14.29 -0.05 -23.85
N VAL A 75 -14.59 -1.32 -23.52
CA VAL A 75 -15.21 -1.71 -22.24
C VAL A 75 -14.31 -1.33 -21.07
N GLY A 76 -13.00 -1.59 -21.16
CA GLY A 76 -12.04 -1.22 -20.13
C GLY A 76 -12.02 0.29 -19.89
N THR A 77 -11.99 1.09 -20.94
CA THR A 77 -12.07 2.56 -20.87
C THR A 77 -13.38 3.01 -20.22
N TYR A 78 -14.51 2.44 -20.61
CA TYR A 78 -15.81 2.73 -20.02
C TYR A 78 -15.85 2.44 -18.53
N LEU A 79 -15.37 1.25 -18.10
CA LEU A 79 -15.32 0.86 -16.69
C LEU A 79 -14.45 1.82 -15.85
N CYS A 80 -13.35 2.31 -16.43
CA CYS A 80 -12.49 3.29 -15.77
C CYS A 80 -13.19 4.66 -15.68
N MET A 81 -13.89 5.10 -16.71
CA MET A 81 -14.64 6.38 -16.72
C MET A 81 -15.78 6.36 -15.71
N GLU A 82 -16.55 5.27 -15.64
CA GLU A 82 -17.64 5.08 -14.67
C GLU A 82 -17.15 4.81 -13.23
N ARG A 83 -15.85 4.89 -13.00
CA ARG A 83 -15.23 4.60 -11.69
C ARG A 83 -15.56 3.21 -11.12
N MET A 84 -15.97 2.27 -11.97
CA MET A 84 -16.19 0.88 -11.59
C MET A 84 -14.88 0.14 -11.32
N VAL A 85 -13.80 0.58 -11.96
CA VAL A 85 -12.44 0.18 -11.64
C VAL A 85 -11.82 1.32 -10.84
N SER A 86 -11.51 1.07 -9.60
CA SER A 86 -10.71 1.97 -8.77
C SER A 86 -9.32 1.39 -8.62
N LEU A 87 -8.32 2.26 -8.64
CA LEU A 87 -7.02 1.87 -8.13
C LEU A 87 -7.25 1.43 -6.68
N HIS A 88 -7.00 0.17 -6.39
CA HIS A 88 -6.81 -0.28 -5.02
C HIS A 88 -5.46 0.28 -4.54
N GLN A 89 -5.37 1.61 -4.47
CA GLN A 89 -4.49 2.19 -3.49
C GLN A 89 -5.11 1.78 -2.17
N ASP A 90 -4.37 0.99 -1.43
CA ASP A 90 -4.69 0.70 -0.05
C ASP A 90 -4.82 2.07 0.64
N LYS A 91 -6.06 2.63 0.72
CA LYS A 91 -6.31 3.90 1.41
C LYS A 91 -6.00 3.77 2.90
N LEU A 92 -5.86 2.54 3.33
CA LEU A 92 -5.60 2.18 4.72
C LEU A 92 -4.34 2.85 5.30
N PRO A 93 -3.19 2.91 4.59
CA PRO A 93 -2.02 3.63 5.09
C PRO A 93 -2.29 5.12 5.32
N VAL A 94 -2.96 5.78 4.39
CA VAL A 94 -3.28 7.22 4.50
C VAL A 94 -4.29 7.45 5.61
N SER A 95 -5.34 6.63 5.68
CA SER A 95 -6.36 6.72 6.74
C SER A 95 -5.77 6.41 8.12
N LEU A 96 -4.83 5.46 8.19
CA LEU A 96 -4.11 5.14 9.43
C LEU A 96 -3.24 6.32 9.89
N ASP A 97 -2.53 6.96 8.96
CA ASP A 97 -1.69 8.12 9.29
C ASP A 97 -2.55 9.28 9.85
N SER A 98 -3.63 9.63 9.16
CA SER A 98 -4.58 10.66 9.65
C SER A 98 -5.15 10.33 11.02
N TYR A 99 -5.60 9.08 11.22
CA TYR A 99 -6.11 8.62 12.50
C TYR A 99 -5.07 8.70 13.62
N LEU A 100 -3.82 8.33 13.33
CA LEU A 100 -2.74 8.45 14.31
C LEU A 100 -2.43 9.90 14.64
N GLN A 101 -2.43 10.81 13.65
CA GLN A 101 -2.20 12.24 13.86
C GLN A 101 -3.26 12.88 14.75
N GLU A 102 -4.51 12.47 14.61
CA GLU A 102 -5.62 12.99 15.44
C GLU A 102 -5.63 12.43 16.86
N ASN A 103 -5.16 11.18 17.04
CA ASN A 103 -5.37 10.41 18.28
C ASN A 103 -4.10 9.98 19.00
N PHE A 104 -2.88 10.38 18.58
CA PHE A 104 -1.63 9.89 19.16
C PHE A 104 -1.45 10.22 20.65
N THR A 105 -2.15 11.24 21.18
CA THR A 105 -2.13 11.60 22.59
C THR A 105 -2.96 10.66 23.46
N GLU A 106 -3.91 9.92 22.84
CA GLU A 106 -4.76 8.98 23.54
C GLU A 106 -4.06 7.64 23.81
N ASN A 107 -4.68 6.82 24.66
CA ASN A 107 -4.17 5.46 24.93
C ASN A 107 -4.49 4.52 23.76
N LEU A 108 -3.71 4.62 22.69
CA LEU A 108 -3.80 3.77 21.52
C LEU A 108 -3.03 2.46 21.73
N THR A 109 -3.75 1.35 21.60
CA THR A 109 -3.15 0.00 21.55
C THR A 109 -3.29 -0.59 20.17
N SER A 110 -2.41 -1.54 19.81
CA SER A 110 -2.53 -2.24 18.51
C SER A 110 -3.88 -2.92 18.33
N SER A 111 -4.52 -3.37 19.41
CA SER A 111 -5.85 -3.96 19.37
C SER A 111 -6.92 -2.93 19.02
N LYS A 112 -6.89 -1.76 19.66
CA LYS A 112 -7.85 -0.66 19.39
C LYS A 112 -7.75 -0.20 17.94
N VAL A 113 -6.52 0.03 17.46
CA VAL A 113 -6.27 0.49 16.09
C VAL A 113 -6.68 -0.58 15.08
N ALA A 114 -6.31 -1.84 15.29
CA ALA A 114 -6.70 -2.95 14.41
C ALA A 114 -8.23 -3.12 14.33
N SER A 115 -8.93 -3.02 15.48
CA SER A 115 -10.39 -3.06 15.52
C SER A 115 -11.04 -1.88 14.80
N HIS A 116 -10.49 -0.67 14.97
CA HIS A 116 -11.02 0.54 14.30
C HIS A 116 -10.98 0.41 12.77
N PHE A 117 -9.92 -0.17 12.23
CA PHE A 117 -9.77 -0.38 10.79
C PHE A 117 -10.28 -1.75 10.30
N HIS A 118 -10.89 -2.56 11.16
CA HIS A 118 -11.37 -3.90 10.85
C HIS A 118 -10.32 -4.81 10.22
N ILE A 119 -9.06 -4.72 10.70
CA ILE A 119 -7.93 -5.52 10.21
C ILE A 119 -7.32 -6.37 11.33
N GLY A 120 -6.59 -7.42 10.93
CA GLY A 120 -5.78 -8.21 11.86
C GLY A 120 -4.53 -7.46 12.34
N ARG A 121 -4.02 -7.81 13.55
CA ARG A 121 -2.79 -7.21 14.10
C ARG A 121 -1.57 -7.41 13.19
N THR A 122 -1.49 -8.56 12.53
CA THR A 122 -0.41 -8.86 11.56
C THR A 122 -0.43 -7.86 10.41
N ARG A 123 -1.59 -7.63 9.81
CA ARG A 123 -1.75 -6.65 8.74
C ARG A 123 -1.41 -5.22 9.19
N LEU A 124 -1.85 -4.83 10.39
CA LEU A 124 -1.48 -3.54 10.98
C LEU A 124 0.03 -3.40 11.15
N TYR A 125 0.71 -4.45 11.62
CA TYR A 125 2.17 -4.46 11.76
C TYR A 125 2.88 -4.31 10.42
N GLU A 126 2.44 -5.03 9.39
CA GLU A 126 2.99 -4.93 8.03
C GLU A 126 2.86 -3.50 7.48
N ILE A 127 1.67 -2.89 7.58
CA ILE A 127 1.41 -1.52 7.14
C ILE A 127 2.31 -0.52 7.88
N CYS A 128 2.39 -0.62 9.21
CA CYS A 128 3.26 0.25 10.00
C CYS A 128 4.72 0.09 9.62
N ASN A 129 5.18 -1.13 9.39
CA ASN A 129 6.57 -1.39 9.04
C ASN A 129 6.90 -0.89 7.63
N GLN A 130 5.99 -1.07 6.67
CA GLN A 130 6.16 -0.57 5.30
C GLN A 130 6.16 0.96 5.23
N ASN A 131 5.26 1.63 5.96
CA ASN A 131 5.10 3.09 5.85
C ASN A 131 6.04 3.87 6.76
N TYR A 132 6.34 3.35 7.95
CA TYR A 132 7.12 4.08 8.96
C TYR A 132 8.47 3.44 9.27
N GLY A 133 8.77 2.25 8.73
CA GLY A 133 9.96 1.47 9.07
C GLY A 133 10.00 1.01 10.54
N ARG A 134 8.84 1.06 11.24
CA ARG A 134 8.73 0.76 12.67
C ARG A 134 7.31 0.33 13.03
N GLY A 135 7.17 -0.44 14.13
CA GLY A 135 5.86 -0.86 14.62
C GLY A 135 5.05 0.31 15.23
N LEU A 136 3.72 0.12 15.35
CA LEU A 136 2.75 1.13 15.81
C LEU A 136 3.17 1.86 17.09
N ALA A 137 3.56 1.11 18.15
CA ALA A 137 3.93 1.71 19.44
C ALA A 137 5.12 2.69 19.31
N LYS A 138 6.13 2.33 18.51
CA LYS A 138 7.27 3.21 18.23
C LYS A 138 6.88 4.41 17.38
N GLN A 139 5.92 4.26 16.47
CA GLN A 139 5.41 5.38 15.68
C GLN A 139 4.66 6.38 16.56
N ILE A 140 3.76 5.92 17.44
CA ILE A 140 3.07 6.78 18.41
C ILE A 140 4.07 7.49 19.32
N GLN A 141 5.06 6.76 19.85
CA GLN A 141 6.12 7.35 20.66
C GLN A 141 6.88 8.44 19.93
N PHE A 142 7.22 8.21 18.68
CA PHE A 142 7.90 9.20 17.83
C PHE A 142 7.04 10.47 17.65
N MET A 143 5.75 10.33 17.37
CA MET A 143 4.82 11.45 17.19
C MET A 143 4.68 12.27 18.48
N ARG A 144 4.53 11.60 19.63
CA ARG A 144 4.47 12.24 20.95
C ARG A 144 5.74 13.02 21.27
N LEU A 145 6.91 12.44 21.00
CA LEU A 145 8.19 13.12 21.24
C LEU A 145 8.42 14.30 20.28
N LYS A 146 7.96 14.18 19.02
CA LYS A 146 7.98 15.29 18.08
C LYS A 146 7.16 16.45 18.60
N LYS A 147 5.93 16.21 19.02
CA LYS A 147 5.03 17.22 19.62
C LYS A 147 5.63 17.83 20.89
N ALA A 148 6.26 17.00 21.74
CA ALA A 148 6.93 17.50 22.94
C ALA A 148 8.07 18.47 22.61
N LYS A 149 8.89 18.18 21.60
CA LYS A 149 9.95 19.08 21.15
C LYS A 149 9.38 20.42 20.63
N GLU A 150 8.30 20.38 19.88
CA GLU A 150 7.58 21.58 19.39
C GLU A 150 7.10 22.41 20.56
N LEU A 151 6.34 21.84 21.51
CA LEU A 151 5.82 22.55 22.68
C LEU A 151 6.94 23.15 23.54
N LEU A 152 8.03 22.40 23.79
CA LEU A 152 9.17 22.90 24.57
C LEU A 152 9.91 24.04 23.87
N SER A 153 9.87 24.12 22.54
CA SER A 153 10.52 25.20 21.78
C SER A 153 9.63 26.44 21.67
N GLU A 154 8.33 26.24 21.48
CA GLU A 154 7.37 27.30 21.27
C GLU A 154 6.88 27.96 22.58
N ASN A 155 6.88 27.18 23.67
CA ASN A 155 6.35 27.61 24.98
C ASN A 155 7.40 27.44 26.10
N PRO A 156 8.37 28.35 26.19
CA PRO A 156 9.48 28.22 27.14
C PRO A 156 9.07 28.31 28.61
N GLU A 157 7.92 28.90 28.91
CA GLU A 157 7.38 29.02 30.27
C GLU A 157 6.43 27.86 30.66
N MET A 158 6.09 26.98 29.71
CA MET A 158 5.17 25.87 29.97
C MET A 158 5.81 24.85 30.93
N PRO A 159 5.14 24.45 32.02
CA PRO A 159 5.64 23.41 32.90
C PRO A 159 5.87 22.09 32.15
N ILE A 160 6.97 21.41 32.45
CA ILE A 160 7.32 20.14 31.79
C ILE A 160 6.26 19.06 32.03
N SER A 161 5.59 19.09 33.19
CA SER A 161 4.48 18.19 33.49
C SER A 161 3.27 18.42 32.55
N GLU A 162 2.99 19.67 32.21
CA GLU A 162 1.94 20.03 31.26
C GLU A 162 2.30 19.56 29.85
N VAL A 163 3.54 19.75 29.41
CA VAL A 163 4.04 19.22 28.14
C VAL A 163 3.87 17.70 28.08
N ALA A 164 4.24 16.98 29.14
CA ALA A 164 4.09 15.55 29.20
C ALA A 164 2.62 15.12 29.04
N TYR A 165 1.73 15.77 29.77
CA TYR A 165 0.30 15.52 29.72
C TYR A 165 -0.29 15.76 28.33
N GLN A 166 -0.01 16.92 27.71
CA GLN A 166 -0.49 17.27 26.38
C GLN A 166 0.05 16.35 25.28
N CYS A 167 1.20 15.72 25.49
CA CYS A 167 1.76 14.72 24.60
C CYS A 167 1.24 13.28 24.87
N GLY A 168 0.31 13.09 25.80
CA GLY A 168 -0.28 11.80 26.10
C GLY A 168 0.61 10.90 26.98
N TYR A 169 1.46 11.49 27.82
CA TYR A 169 2.24 10.77 28.84
C TYR A 169 1.62 11.02 30.23
N PRO A 170 0.84 10.06 30.74
CA PRO A 170 0.26 10.19 32.10
C PRO A 170 1.31 10.11 33.20
N ASP A 171 2.42 9.38 32.93
CA ASP A 171 3.55 9.26 33.87
C ASP A 171 4.66 10.24 33.47
N TYR A 172 4.80 11.28 34.29
CA TYR A 172 5.83 12.32 34.14
C TYR A 172 7.26 11.78 34.21
N ASN A 173 7.55 10.85 35.13
CA ASN A 173 8.90 10.30 35.29
C ASN A 173 9.29 9.44 34.08
N TYR A 174 8.33 8.67 33.56
CA TYR A 174 8.52 7.92 32.34
C TYR A 174 8.81 8.86 31.15
N PHE A 175 8.06 9.95 31.02
CA PHE A 175 8.30 10.95 29.99
C PHE A 175 9.72 11.52 30.02
N ILE A 176 10.20 11.98 31.19
CA ILE A 176 11.55 12.53 31.35
C ILE A 176 12.63 11.52 30.93
N THR A 177 12.49 10.28 31.40
CA THR A 177 13.44 9.21 31.11
C THR A 177 13.48 8.91 29.61
N LEU A 178 12.31 8.78 29.00
CA LEU A 178 12.15 8.50 27.58
C LEU A 178 12.69 9.66 26.72
N PHE A 179 12.31 10.89 27.03
CA PHE A 179 12.74 12.07 26.30
C PHE A 179 14.27 12.21 26.34
N ARG A 180 14.88 12.02 27.53
CA ARG A 180 16.35 12.05 27.67
C ARG A 180 17.02 10.93 26.88
N LYS A 181 16.46 9.74 26.86
CA LYS A 181 16.98 8.59 26.08
C LYS A 181 17.00 8.91 24.58
N GLU A 182 15.94 9.52 24.08
CA GLU A 182 15.76 9.77 22.63
C GLU A 182 16.43 11.07 22.13
N THR A 183 16.66 12.04 23.03
CA THR A 183 17.22 13.35 22.64
C THR A 183 18.62 13.62 23.21
N GLY A 184 19.09 12.77 24.13
CA GLY A 184 20.36 12.94 24.85
C GLY A 184 20.32 13.95 25.98
N VAL A 185 19.26 14.77 26.12
CA VAL A 185 19.13 15.83 27.12
C VAL A 185 17.77 15.77 27.82
N SER A 186 17.68 16.28 29.06
CA SER A 186 16.39 16.36 29.75
C SER A 186 15.46 17.38 29.09
N PRO A 187 14.12 17.24 29.21
CA PRO A 187 13.14 18.19 28.66
C PRO A 187 13.44 19.63 29.09
N ARG A 188 13.77 19.85 30.37
CA ARG A 188 14.09 21.16 30.91
C ARG A 188 15.34 21.78 30.28
N LYS A 189 16.41 20.98 30.09
CA LYS A 189 17.61 21.45 29.39
C LYS A 189 17.32 21.75 27.91
N TYR A 190 16.46 20.94 27.27
CA TYR A 190 16.04 21.15 25.91
C TYR A 190 15.27 22.48 25.76
N GLN A 191 14.33 22.75 26.67
CA GLN A 191 13.56 24.00 26.73
C GLN A 191 14.48 25.24 26.92
N GLN A 192 15.41 25.18 27.88
CA GLN A 192 16.35 26.28 28.17
C GLN A 192 17.31 26.55 27.00
N LYS A 193 17.76 25.54 26.29
CA LYS A 193 18.68 25.71 25.15
C LYS A 193 18.01 26.45 23.98
N ASN A 194 16.72 26.30 23.80
CA ASN A 194 15.97 27.00 22.75
C ASN A 194 15.65 28.47 23.15
N LEU A 195 15.66 28.80 24.44
CA LEU A 195 15.58 30.19 24.91
C LEU A 195 16.85 31.02 24.54
N SER A 196 18.00 30.36 24.48
CA SER A 196 19.27 31.04 24.19
C SER A 196 19.56 31.22 22.68
N HIS A 197 18.70 30.68 21.80
CA HIS A 197 18.81 30.85 20.35
C HIS A 197 17.41 31.16 19.78
N PRO A 198 16.91 32.43 19.87
CA PRO A 198 15.73 32.80 19.10
C PRO A 198 16.10 32.62 17.62
N CYS A 199 15.34 31.72 16.94
CA CYS A 199 15.45 31.54 15.50
C CYS A 199 15.28 32.90 14.81
N ASN A 200 16.37 33.44 14.24
CA ASN A 200 16.34 34.50 13.25
C ASN A 200 15.68 33.93 11.98
N THR A 201 14.37 34.02 11.89
CA THR A 201 13.66 33.93 10.62
C THR A 201 13.81 35.26 9.90
N LYS A 202 14.70 35.28 8.91
CA LYS A 202 14.59 36.22 7.80
C LYS A 202 14.04 35.48 6.61
#